data_de04a296d4addae0b52b315f42875825
#
_entry.id   de04a296d4addae0b52b315f42875825
#
_cell.length_a   1.000
_cell.length_b   1.000
_cell.length_c   1.000
_cell.angle_alpha   90.00
_cell.angle_beta   90.00
_cell.angle_gamma   90.00
#
_symmetry.space_group_name_H-M   'P 1'
#
loop_
_entity.id
_entity.type
_entity.pdbx_description
1 polymer ?
#
loop_
_entity_poly.entity_id
_entity_poly.type
_entity_poly.pdbx_seq_one_letter_code
_entity_poly.pdbx_strand_id
1 'polypeptide(L)'
;MSNYKFETLQLHVGQEQPDPATDSRAVPIYQTTSYVFKNSAHAAARFGLADAGNIYGRLTNSTQDVLEKRIAALEGGVAALALASGAAAINYTIQALAQDGGHIVAQKTIYGGSYNLLEHTLPHFGITATFVDAHNLAEVENAIQGNTRAIYLETLGNPNSDIPDIDAIAEIAHRHSLPLVIDNTFGTPYLIRPIEHGADIVVHSATKFIGGHGTTLGGIIVDSGKFDWKASGHYPAIADPNPSYHGVSFADAVGPAAFVTYIRAILLRDTGATISPFNAFLLLQGVETLSLRLERHAENTKKVVEYLAHHPQVKHVNHPSLLEHPDHALYEKYFPNGGASIFTFNIKGGQKEAHKFIDSLKIFSLLANVADVKSLVIHPATTTHSQLTDEELADQGIAQNTIRLSIGTEHIDDILADLQQAFEAVKAAE
;
A
#
# COMPACT_ATOMS: atom_id res chain seq x y z
N MET A 1 -15.84 17.51 9.77
CA MET A 1 -16.27 16.46 8.83
C MET A 1 -16.24 15.04 9.39
N SER A 2 -15.95 14.82 10.65
CA SER A 2 -15.81 13.50 11.28
C SER A 2 -17.04 12.58 11.26
N ASN A 3 -18.21 13.07 10.85
CA ASN A 3 -19.47 12.30 10.85
C ASN A 3 -19.93 11.82 9.47
N TYR A 4 -19.20 12.15 8.39
CA TYR A 4 -19.56 11.67 7.06
C TYR A 4 -19.07 10.25 6.83
N LYS A 5 -19.79 9.51 5.97
CA LYS A 5 -19.41 8.17 5.54
C LYS A 5 -18.32 8.22 4.47
N PHE A 6 -17.70 7.08 4.21
CA PHE A 6 -16.56 6.94 3.31
C PHE A 6 -16.82 7.60 1.94
N GLU A 7 -17.97 7.32 1.33
CA GLU A 7 -18.35 7.79 -0.01
C GLU A 7 -18.45 9.32 -0.08
N THR A 8 -18.81 9.97 1.01
CA THR A 8 -18.84 11.43 1.11
C THR A 8 -17.42 11.98 1.35
N LEU A 9 -16.64 11.33 2.23
CA LEU A 9 -15.27 11.74 2.52
C LEU A 9 -14.39 11.65 1.27
N GLN A 10 -14.51 10.57 0.47
CA GLN A 10 -13.71 10.38 -0.74
C GLN A 10 -13.94 11.46 -1.81
N LEU A 11 -15.07 12.16 -1.74
CA LEU A 11 -15.44 13.22 -2.70
C LEU A 11 -15.10 14.63 -2.20
N HIS A 12 -15.11 14.87 -0.90
CA HIS A 12 -15.17 16.23 -0.37
C HIS A 12 -13.98 16.65 0.48
N VAL A 13 -13.30 15.72 1.18
CA VAL A 13 -12.20 16.10 2.06
C VAL A 13 -11.06 16.77 1.29
N GLY A 14 -10.58 17.89 1.82
CA GLY A 14 -9.54 18.73 1.23
C GLY A 14 -10.06 19.71 0.18
N GLN A 15 -11.37 19.65 -0.17
CA GLN A 15 -11.99 20.55 -1.15
C GLN A 15 -13.42 20.93 -0.72
N GLU A 16 -13.59 21.16 0.58
CA GLU A 16 -14.87 21.52 1.19
C GLU A 16 -15.39 22.87 0.70
N GLN A 17 -14.46 23.74 0.29
CA GLN A 17 -14.74 25.02 -0.33
C GLN A 17 -14.19 25.03 -1.76
N PRO A 18 -14.78 25.81 -2.68
CA PRO A 18 -14.19 26.04 -4.00
C PRO A 18 -12.80 26.69 -3.88
N ASP A 19 -12.03 26.63 -4.96
CA ASP A 19 -10.74 27.32 -5.00
C ASP A 19 -10.91 28.83 -4.72
N PRO A 20 -10.20 29.39 -3.72
CA PRO A 20 -10.46 30.76 -3.27
C PRO A 20 -10.02 31.83 -4.28
N ALA A 21 -9.24 31.48 -5.29
CA ALA A 21 -8.75 32.42 -6.29
C ALA A 21 -9.63 32.45 -7.55
N THR A 22 -10.29 31.33 -7.88
CA THR A 22 -10.99 31.15 -9.16
C THR A 22 -12.42 30.67 -9.02
N ASP A 23 -12.90 30.37 -7.81
CA ASP A 23 -14.20 29.72 -7.53
C ASP A 23 -14.35 28.34 -8.22
N SER A 24 -13.26 27.75 -8.66
CA SER A 24 -13.28 26.44 -9.32
C SER A 24 -13.84 25.36 -8.38
N ARG A 25 -14.80 24.57 -8.89
CA ARG A 25 -15.35 23.41 -8.16
C ARG A 25 -14.40 22.23 -8.23
N ALA A 26 -13.72 22.00 -9.34
CA ALA A 26 -12.70 20.96 -9.47
C ALA A 26 -11.40 21.40 -8.79
N VAL A 27 -10.64 20.43 -8.28
CA VAL A 27 -9.31 20.73 -7.72
C VAL A 27 -8.40 21.25 -8.82
N PRO A 28 -7.85 22.48 -8.73
CA PRO A 28 -6.92 23.00 -9.73
C PRO A 28 -5.59 22.21 -9.73
N ILE A 29 -4.97 22.10 -10.90
CA ILE A 29 -3.62 21.55 -11.03
C ILE A 29 -2.63 22.71 -10.93
N TYR A 30 -2.01 22.86 -9.75
CA TYR A 30 -0.99 23.88 -9.50
C TYR A 30 0.39 23.40 -10.00
N GLN A 31 0.60 23.44 -11.31
CA GLN A 31 1.86 23.01 -11.95
C GLN A 31 2.90 24.11 -11.82
N THR A 32 3.50 24.24 -10.63
CA THR A 32 4.53 25.23 -10.32
C THR A 32 5.64 24.65 -9.46
N THR A 33 6.86 25.19 -9.61
CA THR A 33 8.02 24.81 -8.78
C THR A 33 8.13 25.66 -7.53
N SER A 34 7.66 26.93 -7.54
CA SER A 34 7.95 27.89 -6.48
C SER A 34 6.79 28.86 -6.29
N TYR A 35 6.79 29.49 -5.12
CA TYR A 35 5.75 30.41 -4.67
C TYR A 35 6.37 31.74 -4.24
N VAL A 36 5.69 32.86 -4.53
CA VAL A 36 6.17 34.20 -4.24
C VAL A 36 5.82 34.61 -2.81
N PHE A 37 6.78 35.14 -2.09
CA PHE A 37 6.58 35.70 -0.76
C PHE A 37 6.16 37.19 -0.85
N LYS A 38 5.38 37.64 0.15
CA LYS A 38 4.95 39.06 0.22
C LYS A 38 6.11 40.03 0.47
N ASN A 39 7.10 39.60 1.28
CA ASN A 39 8.31 40.34 1.62
C ASN A 39 9.31 39.41 2.30
N SER A 40 10.51 39.92 2.64
CA SER A 40 11.59 39.16 3.25
C SER A 40 11.22 38.57 4.64
N ALA A 41 10.42 39.28 5.43
CA ALA A 41 9.97 38.80 6.74
C ALA A 41 9.00 37.63 6.60
N HIS A 42 8.09 37.68 5.62
CA HIS A 42 7.20 36.54 5.28
C HIS A 42 8.01 35.32 4.81
N ALA A 43 9.02 35.53 3.97
CA ALA A 43 9.91 34.44 3.55
C ALA A 43 10.61 33.79 4.77
N ALA A 44 11.19 34.59 5.65
CA ALA A 44 11.86 34.10 6.86
C ALA A 44 10.91 33.30 7.77
N ALA A 45 9.68 33.80 7.97
CA ALA A 45 8.66 33.12 8.78
C ALA A 45 8.28 31.75 8.19
N ARG A 46 8.16 31.63 6.85
CA ARG A 46 7.90 30.36 6.15
C ARG A 46 9.03 29.35 6.33
N PHE A 47 10.27 29.77 6.13
CA PHE A 47 11.45 28.90 6.33
C PHE A 47 11.68 28.53 7.79
N GLY A 48 11.31 29.42 8.72
CA GLY A 48 11.38 29.18 10.17
C GLY A 48 10.21 28.41 10.75
N LEU A 49 9.27 27.90 9.90
CA LEU A 49 8.05 27.19 10.31
C LEU A 49 7.10 28.00 11.21
N ALA A 50 7.26 29.31 11.27
CA ALA A 50 6.41 30.23 12.01
C ALA A 50 5.15 30.66 11.23
N ASP A 51 5.11 30.43 9.94
CA ASP A 51 3.97 30.67 9.06
C ASP A 51 3.75 29.47 8.12
N ALA A 52 2.53 28.94 8.11
CA ALA A 52 2.18 27.77 7.28
C ALA A 52 1.96 28.16 5.81
N GLY A 53 2.31 27.26 4.88
CA GLY A 53 1.99 27.38 3.46
C GLY A 53 3.10 26.95 2.52
N ASN A 54 2.90 27.22 1.24
CA ASN A 54 3.78 26.76 0.19
C ASN A 54 5.08 27.57 0.12
N ILE A 55 6.18 26.87 -0.13
CA ILE A 55 7.52 27.44 -0.34
C ILE A 55 8.05 27.02 -1.71
N TYR A 56 8.13 25.72 -1.92
CA TYR A 56 8.68 25.09 -3.10
C TYR A 56 7.95 23.77 -3.39
N GLY A 57 7.64 23.52 -4.67
CA GLY A 57 6.76 22.43 -5.10
C GLY A 57 7.23 21.00 -4.74
N ARG A 58 8.52 20.82 -4.40
CA ARG A 58 9.03 19.55 -3.89
C ARG A 58 8.53 19.24 -2.47
N LEU A 59 8.35 20.27 -1.64
CA LEU A 59 7.93 20.14 -0.25
C LEU A 59 6.42 20.17 -0.10
N THR A 60 5.77 21.14 -0.75
CA THR A 60 4.33 21.40 -0.62
C THR A 60 3.76 21.89 -1.95
N ASN A 61 2.53 21.44 -2.24
CA ASN A 61 1.77 21.88 -3.40
C ASN A 61 0.27 21.74 -3.12
N SER A 62 -0.53 22.70 -3.49
CA SER A 62 -1.96 22.73 -3.15
C SER A 62 -2.76 21.57 -3.76
N THR A 63 -2.37 21.05 -4.93
CA THR A 63 -3.03 19.87 -5.53
C THR A 63 -2.69 18.60 -4.74
N GLN A 64 -1.42 18.43 -4.37
CA GLN A 64 -0.95 17.31 -3.55
C GLN A 64 -1.58 17.34 -2.15
N ASP A 65 -1.74 18.51 -1.54
CA ASP A 65 -2.35 18.70 -0.22
C ASP A 65 -3.79 18.16 -0.16
N VAL A 66 -4.57 18.35 -1.22
CA VAL A 66 -5.93 17.77 -1.30
C VAL A 66 -5.89 16.24 -1.28
N LEU A 67 -4.97 15.63 -2.04
CA LEU A 67 -4.80 14.17 -2.05
C LEU A 67 -4.38 13.66 -0.67
N GLU A 68 -3.39 14.32 -0.05
CA GLU A 68 -2.89 13.96 1.28
C GLU A 68 -3.98 14.02 2.35
N LYS A 69 -4.72 15.13 2.43
CA LYS A 69 -5.84 15.30 3.36
C LYS A 69 -6.93 14.26 3.16
N ARG A 70 -7.25 13.98 1.90
CA ARG A 70 -8.31 13.03 1.54
C ARG A 70 -7.95 11.61 1.96
N ILE A 71 -6.76 11.15 1.62
CA ILE A 71 -6.32 9.79 2.01
C ILE A 71 -6.13 9.67 3.52
N ALA A 72 -5.58 10.69 4.19
CA ALA A 72 -5.49 10.70 5.65
C ALA A 72 -6.87 10.51 6.30
N ALA A 73 -7.88 11.24 5.84
CA ALA A 73 -9.24 11.12 6.37
C ALA A 73 -9.89 9.75 6.07
N LEU A 74 -9.63 9.18 4.88
CA LEU A 74 -10.17 7.87 4.49
C LEU A 74 -9.56 6.73 5.31
N GLU A 75 -8.25 6.79 5.60
CA GLU A 75 -7.56 5.82 6.47
C GLU A 75 -7.84 6.04 7.98
N GLY A 76 -8.34 7.20 8.36
CA GLY A 76 -8.51 7.57 9.77
C GLY A 76 -7.23 8.07 10.44
N GLY A 77 -6.25 8.51 9.64
CA GLY A 77 -5.01 9.12 10.11
C GLY A 77 -5.12 10.62 10.34
N VAL A 78 -4.10 11.21 10.97
CA VAL A 78 -4.03 12.65 11.25
C VAL A 78 -3.38 13.44 10.13
N ALA A 79 -2.48 12.81 9.37
CA ALA A 79 -1.75 13.42 8.26
C ALA A 79 -1.29 12.36 7.24
N ALA A 80 -1.06 12.79 6.01
CA ALA A 80 -0.46 11.96 4.98
C ALA A 80 0.58 12.71 4.17
N LEU A 81 1.44 11.96 3.47
CA LEU A 81 2.46 12.46 2.56
C LEU A 81 2.39 11.71 1.23
N ALA A 82 2.18 12.44 0.14
CA ALA A 82 2.19 11.90 -1.21
C ALA A 82 3.61 11.94 -1.81
N LEU A 83 4.01 10.84 -2.44
CA LEU A 83 5.34 10.60 -3.00
C LEU A 83 5.26 10.06 -4.43
N ALA A 84 6.39 10.05 -5.12
CA ALA A 84 6.48 9.66 -6.52
C ALA A 84 6.07 8.21 -6.82
N SER A 85 6.16 7.31 -5.84
CA SER A 85 5.83 5.88 -6.00
C SER A 85 5.59 5.19 -4.65
N GLY A 86 4.94 4.01 -4.68
CA GLY A 86 4.83 3.14 -3.51
C GLY A 86 6.20 2.72 -2.96
N ALA A 87 7.15 2.42 -3.83
CA ALA A 87 8.52 2.11 -3.42
C ALA A 87 9.17 3.27 -2.64
N ALA A 88 8.94 4.52 -3.05
CA ALA A 88 9.42 5.68 -2.30
C ALA A 88 8.74 5.79 -0.93
N ALA A 89 7.44 5.51 -0.84
CA ALA A 89 6.71 5.52 0.43
C ALA A 89 7.27 4.48 1.42
N ILE A 90 7.48 3.26 0.96
CA ILE A 90 8.07 2.18 1.78
C ILE A 90 9.50 2.55 2.19
N ASN A 91 10.34 2.94 1.22
CA ASN A 91 11.74 3.26 1.48
C ASN A 91 11.90 4.42 2.48
N TYR A 92 11.14 5.50 2.33
CA TYR A 92 11.20 6.64 3.26
C TYR A 92 10.68 6.26 4.65
N THR A 93 9.63 5.44 4.73
CA THR A 93 9.11 4.93 6.01
C THR A 93 10.19 4.12 6.72
N ILE A 94 10.81 3.16 6.03
CA ILE A 94 11.85 2.30 6.62
C ILE A 94 13.10 3.13 7.00
N GLN A 95 13.56 4.04 6.13
CA GLN A 95 14.71 4.89 6.45
C GLN A 95 14.43 5.81 7.64
N ALA A 96 13.24 6.41 7.73
CA ALA A 96 12.88 7.27 8.86
C ALA A 96 12.89 6.53 10.19
N LEU A 97 12.48 5.25 10.20
CA LEU A 97 12.41 4.41 11.39
C LEU A 97 13.74 3.76 11.74
N ALA A 98 14.44 3.19 10.76
CA ALA A 98 15.55 2.28 10.98
C ALA A 98 16.93 2.86 10.59
N GLN A 99 17.04 4.16 10.35
CA GLN A 99 18.35 4.80 10.17
C GLN A 99 19.31 4.49 11.35
N ASP A 100 20.59 4.70 11.14
CA ASP A 100 21.63 4.46 12.16
C ASP A 100 21.76 2.98 12.61
N GLY A 101 21.58 2.03 11.69
CA GLY A 101 21.78 0.61 11.95
C GLY A 101 20.57 -0.11 12.55
N GLY A 102 19.37 0.41 12.30
CA GLY A 102 18.13 -0.22 12.76
C GLY A 102 17.78 -1.51 12.04
N HIS A 103 16.86 -2.25 12.62
CA HIS A 103 16.37 -3.53 12.16
C HIS A 103 14.84 -3.50 12.00
N ILE A 104 14.33 -4.25 11.02
CA ILE A 104 12.88 -4.40 10.73
C ILE A 104 12.51 -5.89 10.85
N VAL A 105 11.42 -6.18 11.56
CA VAL A 105 10.76 -7.49 11.46
C VAL A 105 9.71 -7.37 10.36
N ALA A 106 9.80 -8.19 9.31
CA ALA A 106 8.91 -8.11 8.15
C ALA A 106 8.21 -9.44 7.90
N GLN A 107 6.94 -9.38 7.49
CA GLN A 107 6.23 -10.55 6.97
C GLN A 107 6.96 -11.09 5.74
N LYS A 108 7.08 -12.44 5.61
CA LYS A 108 7.80 -13.06 4.48
C LYS A 108 7.04 -12.98 3.16
N THR A 109 5.71 -12.97 3.21
CA THR A 109 4.80 -12.94 2.04
C THR A 109 4.40 -11.51 1.67
N ILE A 110 5.39 -10.63 1.48
CA ILE A 110 5.21 -9.25 1.04
C ILE A 110 5.52 -9.08 -0.46
N TYR A 111 5.17 -7.91 -0.99
CA TYR A 111 5.51 -7.54 -2.35
C TYR A 111 7.01 -7.75 -2.64
N GLY A 112 7.34 -8.44 -3.75
CA GLY A 112 8.72 -8.80 -4.07
C GLY A 112 9.68 -7.61 -4.16
N GLY A 113 9.20 -6.41 -4.52
CA GLY A 113 10.00 -5.18 -4.48
C GLY A 113 10.33 -4.74 -3.05
N SER A 114 9.40 -4.91 -2.10
CA SER A 114 9.63 -4.63 -0.68
C SER A 114 10.59 -5.64 -0.06
N TYR A 115 10.44 -6.93 -0.41
CA TYR A 115 11.37 -7.97 -0.03
C TYR A 115 12.79 -7.65 -0.50
N ASN A 116 12.96 -7.38 -1.80
CA ASN A 116 14.26 -7.06 -2.38
C ASN A 116 14.87 -5.77 -1.79
N LEU A 117 14.05 -4.78 -1.47
CA LEU A 117 14.50 -3.55 -0.79
C LEU A 117 15.09 -3.88 0.58
N LEU A 118 14.37 -4.66 1.40
CA LEU A 118 14.77 -5.00 2.77
C LEU A 118 15.92 -5.99 2.81
N GLU A 119 15.94 -7.00 1.93
CA GLU A 119 16.95 -8.06 1.94
C GLU A 119 18.27 -7.65 1.28
N HIS A 120 18.20 -6.92 0.17
CA HIS A 120 19.39 -6.69 -0.65
C HIS A 120 19.83 -5.22 -0.72
N THR A 121 18.89 -4.26 -0.75
CA THR A 121 19.26 -2.86 -0.98
C THR A 121 19.62 -2.15 0.32
N LEU A 122 18.75 -2.19 1.32
CA LEU A 122 18.92 -1.45 2.57
C LEU A 122 20.07 -1.93 3.47
N PRO A 123 20.51 -3.19 3.42
CA PRO A 123 21.73 -3.59 4.14
C PRO A 123 22.99 -2.80 3.72
N HIS A 124 23.08 -2.34 2.48
CA HIS A 124 24.16 -1.43 2.03
C HIS A 124 24.11 -0.05 2.69
N PHE A 125 22.98 0.31 3.27
CA PHE A 125 22.77 1.55 4.05
C PHE A 125 22.70 1.30 5.56
N GLY A 126 23.09 0.09 6.01
CA GLY A 126 23.17 -0.30 7.41
C GLY A 126 21.82 -0.69 8.04
N ILE A 127 20.75 -0.82 7.26
CA ILE A 127 19.43 -1.25 7.74
C ILE A 127 19.26 -2.74 7.44
N THR A 128 18.87 -3.53 8.44
CA THR A 128 18.70 -4.98 8.31
C THR A 128 17.24 -5.39 8.53
N ALA A 129 16.89 -6.60 8.09
CA ALA A 129 15.56 -7.15 8.30
C ALA A 129 15.61 -8.64 8.67
N THR A 130 14.59 -9.11 9.39
CA THR A 130 14.28 -10.53 9.58
C THR A 130 12.88 -10.80 9.05
N PHE A 131 12.78 -11.74 8.12
CA PHE A 131 11.49 -12.17 7.57
C PHE A 131 10.89 -13.29 8.41
N VAL A 132 9.61 -13.16 8.71
CA VAL A 132 8.89 -14.07 9.61
C VAL A 132 7.57 -14.54 8.99
N ASP A 133 7.09 -15.68 9.43
CA ASP A 133 5.72 -16.08 9.18
C ASP A 133 4.78 -15.29 10.10
N ALA A 134 4.00 -14.38 9.53
CA ALA A 134 3.08 -13.53 10.30
C ALA A 134 1.91 -14.30 10.94
N HIS A 135 1.66 -15.57 10.55
CA HIS A 135 0.71 -16.45 11.24
C HIS A 135 1.30 -17.04 12.52
N ASN A 136 2.62 -17.03 12.68
CA ASN A 136 3.31 -17.50 13.87
C ASN A 136 3.71 -16.33 14.79
N LEU A 137 2.82 -15.95 15.68
CA LEU A 137 3.03 -14.81 16.59
C LEU A 137 4.29 -14.96 17.46
N ALA A 138 4.66 -16.19 17.82
CA ALA A 138 5.88 -16.44 18.58
C ALA A 138 7.15 -16.17 17.72
N GLU A 139 7.12 -16.49 16.45
CA GLU A 139 8.21 -16.17 15.51
C GLU A 139 8.35 -14.66 15.33
N VAL A 140 7.22 -13.94 15.18
CA VAL A 140 7.21 -12.47 15.10
C VAL A 140 7.88 -11.87 16.33
N GLU A 141 7.49 -12.29 17.53
CA GLU A 141 8.03 -11.73 18.78
C GLU A 141 9.51 -12.10 18.98
N ASN A 142 9.89 -13.35 18.70
CA ASN A 142 11.26 -13.83 18.84
C ASN A 142 12.25 -13.17 17.84
N ALA A 143 11.77 -12.64 16.74
CA ALA A 143 12.59 -11.92 15.76
C ALA A 143 12.94 -10.49 16.20
N ILE A 144 12.30 -9.96 17.25
CA ILE A 144 12.57 -8.62 17.77
C ILE A 144 13.93 -8.59 18.46
N GLN A 145 14.80 -7.66 18.03
CA GLN A 145 16.15 -7.43 18.54
C GLN A 145 16.25 -6.06 19.23
N GLY A 146 17.32 -5.80 19.94
CA GLY A 146 17.54 -4.51 20.61
C GLY A 146 17.57 -3.28 19.70
N ASN A 147 17.93 -3.49 18.43
CA ASN A 147 17.92 -2.46 17.39
C ASN A 147 16.70 -2.54 16.46
N THR A 148 15.70 -3.36 16.75
CA THR A 148 14.44 -3.37 15.97
C THR A 148 13.75 -2.02 16.09
N ARG A 149 13.19 -1.54 14.98
CA ARG A 149 12.55 -0.22 14.88
C ARG A 149 11.13 -0.26 14.34
N ALA A 150 10.69 -1.35 13.77
CA ALA A 150 9.29 -1.53 13.37
C ALA A 150 9.00 -3.01 13.05
N ILE A 151 7.70 -3.34 13.06
CA ILE A 151 7.17 -4.52 12.41
C ILE A 151 6.47 -4.05 11.13
N TYR A 152 6.74 -4.70 10.00
CA TYR A 152 6.21 -4.35 8.68
C TYR A 152 5.39 -5.51 8.10
N LEU A 153 4.12 -5.25 7.76
CA LEU A 153 3.16 -6.21 7.22
C LEU A 153 2.46 -5.67 5.98
N GLU A 154 1.83 -6.55 5.21
CA GLU A 154 0.79 -6.23 4.23
C GLU A 154 -0.59 -6.71 4.73
N THR A 155 -1.66 -5.96 4.47
CA THR A 155 -3.03 -6.37 4.83
C THR A 155 -3.48 -7.63 4.08
N LEU A 156 -3.01 -7.77 2.85
CA LEU A 156 -3.21 -8.91 1.95
C LEU A 156 -1.88 -9.17 1.25
N GLY A 157 -1.27 -10.30 1.55
CA GLY A 157 0.02 -10.69 1.00
C GLY A 157 0.02 -10.89 -0.51
N ASN A 158 1.17 -10.75 -1.13
CA ASN A 158 1.35 -10.90 -2.58
C ASN A 158 2.30 -12.09 -2.86
N PRO A 159 1.86 -13.13 -3.58
CA PRO A 159 0.70 -13.14 -4.50
C PRO A 159 -0.58 -13.77 -3.95
N ASN A 160 -0.55 -14.31 -2.75
CA ASN A 160 -1.54 -15.30 -2.28
C ASN A 160 -2.70 -14.69 -1.48
N SER A 161 -2.68 -13.38 -1.16
CA SER A 161 -3.70 -12.72 -0.34
C SER A 161 -3.87 -13.35 1.06
N ASP A 162 -2.79 -13.87 1.63
CA ASP A 162 -2.74 -14.29 3.03
C ASP A 162 -2.91 -13.09 3.97
N ILE A 163 -3.55 -13.35 5.12
CA ILE A 163 -3.99 -12.29 6.04
C ILE A 163 -3.35 -12.50 7.42
N PRO A 164 -2.46 -11.57 7.87
CA PRO A 164 -1.93 -11.63 9.23
C PRO A 164 -2.99 -11.21 10.28
N ASP A 165 -2.89 -11.72 11.52
CA ASP A 165 -3.68 -11.17 12.62
C ASP A 165 -3.11 -9.83 13.08
N ILE A 166 -3.62 -8.76 12.45
CA ILE A 166 -3.14 -7.39 12.65
C ILE A 166 -3.26 -6.97 14.10
N ASP A 167 -4.39 -7.24 14.76
CA ASP A 167 -4.62 -6.85 16.16
C ASP A 167 -3.59 -7.50 17.08
N ALA A 168 -3.33 -8.79 16.92
CA ALA A 168 -2.38 -9.53 17.74
C ALA A 168 -0.93 -9.05 17.52
N ILE A 169 -0.55 -8.76 16.27
CA ILE A 169 0.80 -8.26 15.97
C ILE A 169 0.96 -6.80 16.43
N ALA A 170 -0.08 -5.97 16.38
CA ALA A 170 -0.07 -4.63 16.96
C ALA A 170 0.21 -4.67 18.47
N GLU A 171 -0.42 -5.60 19.20
CA GLU A 171 -0.14 -5.80 20.64
C GLU A 171 1.33 -6.17 20.89
N ILE A 172 1.91 -7.04 20.05
CA ILE A 172 3.34 -7.39 20.14
C ILE A 172 4.19 -6.15 19.91
N ALA A 173 3.98 -5.43 18.81
CA ALA A 173 4.75 -4.24 18.48
C ALA A 173 4.73 -3.20 19.63
N HIS A 174 3.54 -2.90 20.16
CA HIS A 174 3.37 -1.90 21.19
C HIS A 174 3.96 -2.31 22.53
N ARG A 175 3.92 -3.61 22.91
CA ARG A 175 4.62 -4.11 24.11
C ARG A 175 6.12 -3.86 24.05
N HIS A 176 6.69 -3.85 22.87
CA HIS A 176 8.12 -3.57 22.63
C HIS A 176 8.40 -2.11 22.27
N SER A 177 7.43 -1.21 22.43
CA SER A 177 7.54 0.22 22.09
C SER A 177 7.93 0.46 20.63
N LEU A 178 7.46 -0.39 19.72
CA LEU A 178 7.69 -0.35 18.27
C LEU A 178 6.41 0.07 17.54
N PRO A 179 6.48 0.87 16.47
CA PRO A 179 5.34 1.11 15.61
C PRO A 179 5.07 -0.10 14.71
N LEU A 180 3.78 -0.33 14.45
CA LEU A 180 3.33 -1.25 13.41
C LEU A 180 3.13 -0.48 12.11
N VAL A 181 3.85 -0.88 11.06
CA VAL A 181 3.74 -0.36 9.70
C VAL A 181 2.98 -1.35 8.84
N ILE A 182 1.93 -0.90 8.17
CA ILE A 182 1.13 -1.76 7.29
C ILE A 182 1.05 -1.18 5.88
N ASP A 183 1.45 -1.96 4.90
CA ASP A 183 1.14 -1.70 3.50
C ASP A 183 -0.30 -2.12 3.20
N ASN A 184 -1.17 -1.13 3.00
CA ASN A 184 -2.58 -1.32 2.73
C ASN A 184 -2.93 -1.15 1.24
N THR A 185 -1.98 -1.40 0.36
CA THR A 185 -2.15 -1.25 -1.09
C THR A 185 -3.29 -2.10 -1.63
N PHE A 186 -3.42 -3.37 -1.19
CA PHE A 186 -4.47 -4.28 -1.65
C PHE A 186 -5.77 -4.14 -0.86
N GLY A 187 -5.69 -3.81 0.43
CA GLY A 187 -6.86 -3.57 1.26
C GLY A 187 -7.56 -2.27 0.91
N THR A 188 -6.82 -1.21 0.65
CA THR A 188 -7.32 0.17 0.51
C THR A 188 -8.10 0.65 1.75
N PRO A 189 -8.24 1.96 1.97
CA PRO A 189 -9.01 2.46 3.10
C PRO A 189 -10.51 2.13 3.02
N TYR A 190 -10.99 1.63 1.88
CA TYR A 190 -12.39 1.22 1.71
C TYR A 190 -12.67 -0.18 2.27
N LEU A 191 -11.79 -1.15 2.04
CA LEU A 191 -12.01 -2.53 2.47
C LEU A 191 -11.56 -2.74 3.92
N ILE A 192 -10.46 -2.10 4.34
CA ILE A 192 -9.93 -2.16 5.70
C ILE A 192 -9.19 -0.86 6.05
N ARG A 193 -9.30 -0.44 7.31
CA ARG A 193 -8.51 0.64 7.90
C ARG A 193 -7.56 0.08 8.96
N PRO A 194 -6.31 -0.21 8.64
CA PRO A 194 -5.38 -0.82 9.59
C PRO A 194 -5.16 0.01 10.87
N ILE A 195 -5.35 1.35 10.81
CA ILE A 195 -5.27 2.23 11.99
C ILE A 195 -6.34 1.87 13.04
N GLU A 196 -7.48 1.35 12.64
CA GLU A 196 -8.53 0.86 13.56
C GLU A 196 -8.12 -0.47 14.23
N HIS A 197 -7.11 -1.14 13.70
CA HIS A 197 -6.54 -2.40 14.15
C HIS A 197 -5.12 -2.25 14.74
N GLY A 198 -4.74 -1.05 15.14
CA GLY A 198 -3.48 -0.80 15.85
C GLY A 198 -2.29 -0.45 14.97
N ALA A 199 -2.45 -0.30 13.65
CA ALA A 199 -1.37 0.24 12.82
C ALA A 199 -1.07 1.70 13.18
N ASP A 200 0.22 2.02 13.28
CA ASP A 200 0.70 3.36 13.56
C ASP A 200 0.98 4.12 12.27
N ILE A 201 1.47 3.42 11.27
CA ILE A 201 1.81 3.96 9.95
C ILE A 201 1.20 3.06 8.89
N VAL A 202 0.53 3.67 7.91
CA VAL A 202 0.00 2.96 6.75
C VAL A 202 0.70 3.48 5.49
N VAL A 203 1.13 2.58 4.62
CA VAL A 203 1.70 2.93 3.32
C VAL A 203 0.83 2.41 2.19
N HIS A 204 0.87 3.09 1.05
CA HIS A 204 0.18 2.68 -0.16
C HIS A 204 1.06 2.87 -1.39
N SER A 205 1.04 1.91 -2.28
CA SER A 205 1.25 2.18 -3.70
C SER A 205 -0.05 2.71 -4.28
N ALA A 206 -0.19 4.04 -4.33
CA ALA A 206 -1.38 4.68 -4.91
C ALA A 206 -1.53 4.40 -6.42
N THR A 207 -0.49 3.90 -7.05
CA THR A 207 -0.46 3.36 -8.42
C THR A 207 -1.54 2.29 -8.66
N LYS A 208 -1.88 1.52 -7.61
CA LYS A 208 -2.76 0.36 -7.66
C LYS A 208 -4.24 0.77 -7.56
N PHE A 209 -5.02 0.20 -6.68
CA PHE A 209 -6.46 0.49 -6.56
C PHE A 209 -6.81 1.97 -6.36
N ILE A 210 -5.99 2.75 -5.66
CA ILE A 210 -6.26 4.18 -5.44
C ILE A 210 -6.35 4.91 -6.79
N GLY A 211 -5.35 4.78 -7.66
CA GLY A 211 -5.41 5.28 -9.04
C GLY A 211 -6.35 4.46 -9.92
N GLY A 212 -6.22 3.15 -9.89
CA GLY A 212 -7.12 2.17 -10.47
C GLY A 212 -7.07 1.99 -11.99
N HIS A 213 -6.33 2.82 -12.72
CA HIS A 213 -6.39 2.89 -14.18
C HIS A 213 -5.03 2.64 -14.88
N GLY A 214 -3.98 2.34 -14.12
CA GLY A 214 -2.64 2.12 -14.68
C GLY A 214 -2.02 3.35 -15.36
N THR A 215 -2.51 4.55 -15.07
CA THR A 215 -2.14 5.80 -15.78
C THR A 215 -1.01 6.56 -15.09
N THR A 216 -0.78 6.35 -13.78
CA THR A 216 0.20 7.12 -13.03
C THR A 216 0.78 6.35 -11.86
N LEU A 217 2.02 6.65 -11.52
CA LEU A 217 2.68 6.19 -10.31
C LEU A 217 2.39 7.16 -9.15
N GLY A 218 2.30 6.61 -7.95
CA GLY A 218 2.24 7.38 -6.71
C GLY A 218 2.41 6.50 -5.50
N GLY A 219 2.87 7.09 -4.40
CA GLY A 219 2.95 6.48 -3.09
C GLY A 219 2.36 7.39 -2.04
N ILE A 220 1.86 6.83 -0.95
CA ILE A 220 1.32 7.60 0.16
C ILE A 220 1.76 6.97 1.48
N ILE A 221 2.14 7.81 2.43
CA ILE A 221 2.37 7.45 3.82
C ILE A 221 1.28 8.13 4.64
N VAL A 222 0.61 7.40 5.51
CA VAL A 222 -0.39 7.92 6.46
C VAL A 222 0.10 7.71 7.88
N ASP A 223 0.08 8.77 8.67
CA ASP A 223 0.41 8.76 10.10
C ASP A 223 -0.89 8.66 10.92
N SER A 224 -0.98 7.66 11.77
CA SER A 224 -2.12 7.53 12.69
C SER A 224 -2.17 8.64 13.74
N GLY A 225 -1.01 9.22 14.07
CA GLY A 225 -0.82 10.17 15.16
C GLY A 225 -0.92 9.57 16.56
N LYS A 226 -0.96 8.23 16.67
CA LYS A 226 -1.15 7.51 17.95
C LYS A 226 0.14 7.08 18.62
N PHE A 227 1.22 6.92 17.86
CA PHE A 227 2.50 6.44 18.38
C PHE A 227 3.23 7.54 19.13
N ASP A 228 3.67 7.25 20.36
CA ASP A 228 4.44 8.19 21.19
C ASP A 228 5.94 8.07 20.88
N TRP A 229 6.42 8.90 19.95
CA TRP A 229 7.81 8.94 19.50
C TRP A 229 8.80 9.24 20.64
N LYS A 230 8.40 10.03 21.64
CA LYS A 230 9.25 10.39 22.79
C LYS A 230 9.30 9.27 23.82
N ALA A 231 8.16 8.75 24.23
CA ALA A 231 8.08 7.70 25.23
C ALA A 231 8.77 6.40 24.78
N SER A 232 8.75 6.12 23.49
CA SER A 232 9.43 4.96 22.90
C SER A 232 10.96 5.00 23.13
N GLY A 233 11.59 6.18 23.02
CA GLY A 233 13.05 6.34 23.18
C GLY A 233 13.90 5.80 22.01
N HIS A 234 13.28 5.30 20.94
CA HIS A 234 13.98 4.66 19.82
C HIS A 234 14.19 5.56 18.60
N TYR A 235 13.59 6.75 18.56
CA TYR A 235 13.51 7.61 17.36
C TYR A 235 14.03 9.04 17.61
N PRO A 236 15.33 9.20 17.93
CA PRO A 236 15.89 10.51 18.27
C PRO A 236 15.75 11.53 17.14
N ALA A 237 15.80 11.10 15.88
CA ALA A 237 15.64 11.98 14.72
C ALA A 237 14.26 12.69 14.66
N ILE A 238 13.24 12.10 15.26
CA ILE A 238 11.87 12.64 15.35
C ILE A 238 11.62 13.30 16.69
N ALA A 239 12.09 12.67 17.77
CA ALA A 239 11.78 13.05 19.14
C ALA A 239 12.70 14.13 19.72
N ASP A 240 13.98 14.16 19.33
CA ASP A 240 14.99 15.04 19.87
C ASP A 240 15.20 16.29 18.99
N PRO A 241 15.91 17.33 19.52
CA PRO A 241 16.27 18.53 18.77
C PRO A 241 17.05 18.21 17.48
N ASN A 242 16.51 18.57 16.33
CA ASN A 242 17.11 18.29 15.03
C ASN A 242 18.05 19.42 14.59
N PRO A 243 19.35 19.18 14.36
CA PRO A 243 20.31 20.22 13.99
C PRO A 243 20.00 20.84 12.61
N SER A 244 19.38 20.10 11.68
CA SER A 244 18.97 20.60 10.38
C SER A 244 17.79 21.60 10.43
N TYR A 245 17.09 21.64 11.58
CA TYR A 245 15.96 22.54 11.84
C TYR A 245 16.19 23.37 13.12
N HIS A 246 17.40 23.91 13.27
CA HIS A 246 17.77 24.84 14.36
C HIS A 246 17.47 24.30 15.77
N GLY A 247 17.55 22.98 15.94
CA GLY A 247 17.28 22.35 17.23
C GLY A 247 15.79 22.15 17.56
N VAL A 248 14.90 22.23 16.58
CA VAL A 248 13.48 21.91 16.76
C VAL A 248 13.28 20.41 16.81
N SER A 249 12.53 19.89 17.79
CA SER A 249 12.01 18.52 17.81
C SER A 249 10.74 18.45 17.00
N PHE A 250 10.63 17.51 16.04
CA PHE A 250 9.41 17.33 15.25
C PHE A 250 8.23 16.89 16.13
N ALA A 251 8.49 16.01 17.11
CA ALA A 251 7.46 15.56 18.04
C ALA A 251 6.87 16.72 18.86
N ASP A 252 7.70 17.69 19.27
CA ASP A 252 7.22 18.88 20.01
C ASP A 252 6.54 19.90 19.10
N ALA A 253 7.07 20.10 17.90
CA ALA A 253 6.61 21.16 17.00
C ALA A 253 5.25 20.88 16.36
N VAL A 254 5.00 19.61 15.99
CA VAL A 254 3.80 19.23 15.22
C VAL A 254 3.00 18.07 15.85
N GLY A 255 3.43 17.58 17.00
CA GLY A 255 2.70 16.57 17.77
C GLY A 255 2.38 15.31 16.96
N PRO A 256 1.07 14.95 16.82
CA PRO A 256 0.65 13.71 16.16
C PRO A 256 1.12 13.54 14.70
N ALA A 257 1.43 14.63 13.98
CA ALA A 257 1.90 14.58 12.60
C ALA A 257 3.44 14.52 12.47
N ALA A 258 4.15 14.20 13.55
CA ALA A 258 5.61 14.28 13.61
C ALA A 258 6.30 13.40 12.57
N PHE A 259 5.81 12.18 12.34
CA PHE A 259 6.43 11.22 11.44
C PHE A 259 6.40 11.69 9.98
N VAL A 260 5.24 12.01 9.45
CA VAL A 260 5.13 12.48 8.06
C VAL A 260 5.79 13.84 7.87
N THR A 261 5.78 14.71 8.90
CA THR A 261 6.46 16.01 8.83
C THR A 261 7.98 15.83 8.80
N TYR A 262 8.54 14.93 9.59
CA TYR A 262 9.96 14.58 9.53
C TYR A 262 10.34 14.08 8.12
N ILE A 263 9.59 13.14 7.56
CA ILE A 263 9.87 12.62 6.22
C ILE A 263 9.81 13.74 5.17
N ARG A 264 8.80 14.62 5.23
CA ARG A 264 8.66 15.76 4.31
C ARG A 264 9.84 16.71 4.42
N ALA A 265 10.18 17.07 5.66
CA ALA A 265 11.18 18.10 5.95
C ALA A 265 12.62 17.64 5.72
N ILE A 266 12.91 16.34 5.86
CA ILE A 266 14.24 15.76 5.74
C ILE A 266 14.34 14.90 4.47
N LEU A 267 13.72 13.73 4.45
CA LEU A 267 13.94 12.75 3.38
C LEU A 267 13.42 13.24 2.02
N LEU A 268 12.21 13.73 1.95
CA LEU A 268 11.64 14.26 0.70
C LEU A 268 12.39 15.49 0.22
N ARG A 269 12.69 16.43 1.14
CA ARG A 269 13.44 17.64 0.81
C ARG A 269 14.79 17.32 0.20
N ASP A 270 15.52 16.39 0.78
CA ASP A 270 16.93 16.16 0.47
C ASP A 270 17.14 15.11 -0.62
N THR A 271 16.24 14.14 -0.77
CA THR A 271 16.36 13.03 -1.74
C THR A 271 15.35 13.07 -2.90
N GLY A 272 14.28 13.87 -2.78
CA GLY A 272 13.53 14.40 -3.92
C GLY A 272 12.51 13.46 -4.57
N ALA A 273 11.99 12.40 -3.91
CA ALA A 273 10.95 11.53 -4.47
C ALA A 273 9.55 12.19 -4.47
N THR A 274 9.46 13.40 -5.00
CA THR A 274 8.22 14.20 -5.03
C THR A 274 7.27 13.73 -6.12
N ILE A 275 5.97 13.70 -5.81
CA ILE A 275 4.93 13.45 -6.81
C ILE A 275 4.66 14.71 -7.62
N SER A 276 4.35 14.58 -8.91
CA SER A 276 3.92 15.75 -9.70
C SER A 276 2.47 16.14 -9.35
N PRO A 277 2.09 17.43 -9.42
CA PRO A 277 0.71 17.86 -9.24
C PRO A 277 -0.26 17.19 -10.22
N PHE A 278 0.17 16.93 -11.44
CA PHE A 278 -0.63 16.22 -12.44
C PHE A 278 -0.92 14.76 -12.02
N ASN A 279 0.09 14.04 -11.51
CA ASN A 279 -0.12 12.70 -10.99
C ASN A 279 -1.03 12.70 -9.77
N ALA A 280 -0.87 13.66 -8.85
CA ALA A 280 -1.76 13.82 -7.71
C ALA A 280 -3.22 14.06 -8.14
N PHE A 281 -3.45 14.85 -9.18
CA PHE A 281 -4.76 15.06 -9.78
C PHE A 281 -5.35 13.77 -10.35
N LEU A 282 -4.57 12.98 -11.10
CA LEU A 282 -5.04 11.69 -11.63
C LEU A 282 -5.39 10.71 -10.51
N LEU A 283 -4.62 10.68 -9.42
CA LEU A 283 -4.92 9.86 -8.25
C LEU A 283 -6.20 10.34 -7.54
N LEU A 284 -6.44 11.65 -7.44
CA LEU A 284 -7.68 12.21 -6.92
C LEU A 284 -8.91 11.74 -7.72
N GLN A 285 -8.81 11.71 -9.07
CA GLN A 285 -9.87 11.15 -9.92
C GLN A 285 -10.14 9.67 -9.60
N GLY A 286 -9.08 8.89 -9.34
CA GLY A 286 -9.21 7.50 -8.89
C GLY A 286 -9.89 7.39 -7.52
N VAL A 287 -9.51 8.22 -6.56
CA VAL A 287 -10.09 8.22 -5.19
C VAL A 287 -11.58 8.49 -5.23
N GLU A 288 -12.06 9.42 -6.06
CA GLU A 288 -13.48 9.80 -6.13
C GLU A 288 -14.43 8.66 -6.49
N THR A 289 -13.91 7.58 -7.10
CA THR A 289 -14.69 6.39 -7.47
C THR A 289 -14.18 5.12 -6.77
N LEU A 290 -13.36 5.25 -5.74
CA LEU A 290 -12.69 4.12 -5.10
C LEU A 290 -13.69 3.08 -4.58
N SER A 291 -14.69 3.49 -3.78
CA SER A 291 -15.70 2.59 -3.22
C SER A 291 -16.46 1.83 -4.31
N LEU A 292 -16.95 2.53 -5.34
CA LEU A 292 -17.70 1.93 -6.45
C LEU A 292 -16.88 0.87 -7.20
N ARG A 293 -15.59 1.14 -7.41
CA ARG A 293 -14.70 0.19 -8.09
C ARG A 293 -14.42 -1.02 -7.22
N LEU A 294 -14.11 -0.80 -5.94
CA LEU A 294 -13.80 -1.91 -5.01
C LEU A 294 -15.00 -2.82 -4.78
N GLU A 295 -16.23 -2.29 -4.68
CA GLU A 295 -17.45 -3.10 -4.64
C GLU A 295 -17.56 -4.00 -5.88
N ARG A 296 -17.36 -3.45 -7.08
CA ARG A 296 -17.41 -4.24 -8.32
C ARG A 296 -16.28 -5.26 -8.40
N HIS A 297 -15.05 -4.90 -8.01
CA HIS A 297 -13.94 -5.84 -7.92
C HIS A 297 -14.26 -7.01 -6.99
N ALA A 298 -14.78 -6.73 -5.77
CA ALA A 298 -15.12 -7.76 -4.79
C ALA A 298 -16.27 -8.67 -5.29
N GLU A 299 -17.32 -8.08 -5.88
CA GLU A 299 -18.45 -8.82 -6.46
C GLU A 299 -18.00 -9.77 -7.57
N ASN A 300 -17.21 -9.26 -8.53
CA ASN A 300 -16.68 -10.08 -9.62
C ASN A 300 -15.76 -11.18 -9.10
N THR A 301 -14.88 -10.84 -8.15
CA THR A 301 -13.94 -11.80 -7.56
C THR A 301 -14.67 -12.98 -6.91
N LYS A 302 -15.70 -12.71 -6.12
CA LYS A 302 -16.49 -13.77 -5.48
C LYS A 302 -17.04 -14.76 -6.49
N LYS A 303 -17.59 -14.27 -7.62
CA LYS A 303 -18.14 -15.12 -8.68
C LYS A 303 -17.06 -15.88 -9.43
N VAL A 304 -15.89 -15.27 -9.66
CA VAL A 304 -14.74 -15.96 -10.29
C VAL A 304 -14.19 -17.05 -9.36
N VAL A 305 -14.03 -16.76 -8.07
CA VAL A 305 -13.57 -17.75 -7.06
C VAL A 305 -14.52 -18.95 -7.02
N GLU A 306 -15.84 -18.72 -6.94
CA GLU A 306 -16.85 -19.77 -6.97
C GLU A 306 -16.77 -20.61 -8.26
N TYR A 307 -16.64 -19.97 -9.43
CA TYR A 307 -16.48 -20.65 -10.70
C TYR A 307 -15.22 -21.53 -10.72
N LEU A 308 -14.06 -20.97 -10.33
CA LEU A 308 -12.79 -21.69 -10.33
C LEU A 308 -12.78 -22.86 -9.32
N ALA A 309 -13.36 -22.68 -8.13
CA ALA A 309 -13.40 -23.72 -7.10
C ALA A 309 -14.16 -24.98 -7.58
N HIS A 310 -15.13 -24.83 -8.47
CA HIS A 310 -15.90 -25.93 -9.02
C HIS A 310 -15.41 -26.40 -10.41
N HIS A 311 -14.39 -25.75 -10.99
CA HIS A 311 -13.96 -26.07 -12.35
C HIS A 311 -13.09 -27.34 -12.39
N PRO A 312 -13.39 -28.31 -13.30
CA PRO A 312 -12.72 -29.62 -13.32
C PRO A 312 -11.21 -29.56 -13.62
N GLN A 313 -10.72 -28.53 -14.28
CA GLN A 313 -9.29 -28.33 -14.59
C GLN A 313 -8.54 -27.50 -13.53
N VAL A 314 -9.22 -27.06 -12.48
CA VAL A 314 -8.60 -26.37 -11.33
C VAL A 314 -8.25 -27.40 -10.26
N LYS A 315 -7.05 -27.32 -9.73
CA LYS A 315 -6.55 -28.15 -8.63
C LYS A 315 -6.84 -27.53 -7.27
N HIS A 316 -6.63 -26.23 -7.16
CA HIS A 316 -6.78 -25.47 -5.93
C HIS A 316 -7.02 -23.99 -6.24
N VAL A 317 -7.83 -23.32 -5.46
CA VAL A 317 -8.01 -21.87 -5.46
C VAL A 317 -7.54 -21.34 -4.12
N ASN A 318 -6.59 -20.43 -4.13
CA ASN A 318 -6.05 -19.82 -2.93
C ASN A 318 -6.73 -18.46 -2.69
N HIS A 319 -7.91 -18.48 -2.05
CA HIS A 319 -8.67 -17.27 -1.75
C HIS A 319 -9.31 -17.35 -0.38
N PRO A 320 -9.13 -16.34 0.49
CA PRO A 320 -9.54 -16.40 1.90
C PRO A 320 -11.07 -16.38 2.12
N SER A 321 -11.88 -16.12 1.12
CA SER A 321 -13.35 -16.28 1.23
C SER A 321 -13.82 -17.73 1.25
N LEU A 322 -12.97 -18.69 0.88
CA LEU A 322 -13.31 -20.12 0.93
C LEU A 322 -13.23 -20.62 2.38
N LEU A 323 -14.24 -21.39 2.81
CA LEU A 323 -14.37 -21.87 4.20
C LEU A 323 -13.18 -22.70 4.68
N GLU A 324 -12.56 -23.44 3.77
CA GLU A 324 -11.39 -24.27 4.05
C GLU A 324 -10.05 -23.51 4.07
N HIS A 325 -10.06 -22.24 3.70
CA HIS A 325 -8.85 -21.43 3.70
C HIS A 325 -8.41 -21.12 5.14
N PRO A 326 -7.12 -21.25 5.50
CA PRO A 326 -6.66 -21.01 6.86
C PRO A 326 -6.99 -19.61 7.39
N ASP A 327 -7.00 -18.60 6.52
CA ASP A 327 -7.27 -17.21 6.89
C ASP A 327 -8.74 -16.82 6.77
N HIS A 328 -9.65 -17.77 6.56
CA HIS A 328 -11.08 -17.45 6.39
C HIS A 328 -11.64 -16.61 7.55
N ALA A 329 -11.32 -16.98 8.77
CA ALA A 329 -11.79 -16.26 9.97
C ALA A 329 -11.26 -14.80 10.02
N LEU A 330 -10.01 -14.58 9.63
CA LEU A 330 -9.42 -13.24 9.55
C LEU A 330 -10.00 -12.43 8.38
N TYR A 331 -10.31 -13.11 7.28
CA TYR A 331 -11.01 -12.47 6.15
C TYR A 331 -12.39 -11.94 6.56
N GLU A 332 -13.20 -12.77 7.22
CA GLU A 332 -14.51 -12.34 7.73
C GLU A 332 -14.40 -11.20 8.75
N LYS A 333 -13.34 -11.23 9.59
CA LYS A 333 -13.06 -10.18 10.58
C LYS A 333 -12.68 -8.85 9.96
N TYR A 334 -11.73 -8.85 9.02
CA TYR A 334 -11.10 -7.63 8.52
C TYR A 334 -11.71 -7.09 7.22
N PHE A 335 -12.38 -7.92 6.43
CA PHE A 335 -12.89 -7.56 5.11
C PHE A 335 -14.40 -7.77 4.98
N PRO A 336 -15.24 -7.12 5.82
CA PRO A 336 -16.69 -7.30 5.79
C PRO A 336 -17.33 -6.84 4.46
N ASN A 337 -16.65 -5.98 3.70
CA ASN A 337 -17.07 -5.52 2.36
C ASN A 337 -16.51 -6.39 1.22
N GLY A 338 -15.90 -7.54 1.55
CA GLY A 338 -15.18 -8.36 0.58
C GLY A 338 -13.77 -7.83 0.31
N GLY A 339 -13.04 -8.49 -0.57
CA GLY A 339 -11.66 -8.13 -0.89
C GLY A 339 -10.92 -9.23 -1.63
N ALA A 340 -9.59 -9.14 -1.60
CA ALA A 340 -8.69 -10.13 -2.18
C ALA A 340 -8.94 -10.39 -3.68
N SER A 341 -9.22 -9.31 -4.46
CA SER A 341 -9.42 -9.43 -5.91
C SER A 341 -8.14 -9.76 -6.68
N ILE A 342 -7.01 -9.84 -5.97
CA ILE A 342 -5.76 -10.38 -6.46
C ILE A 342 -5.52 -11.67 -5.69
N PHE A 343 -5.51 -12.79 -6.38
CA PHE A 343 -5.36 -14.11 -5.77
C PHE A 343 -4.73 -15.10 -6.74
N THR A 344 -4.40 -16.29 -6.25
CA THR A 344 -3.81 -17.37 -7.06
C THR A 344 -4.71 -18.58 -7.15
N PHE A 345 -4.55 -19.32 -8.23
CA PHE A 345 -5.08 -20.66 -8.34
C PHE A 345 -4.08 -21.58 -9.07
N ASN A 346 -4.19 -22.88 -8.84
CA ASN A 346 -3.38 -23.89 -9.49
C ASN A 346 -4.23 -24.62 -10.55
N ILE A 347 -3.81 -24.56 -11.81
CA ILE A 347 -4.41 -25.38 -12.88
C ILE A 347 -3.92 -26.83 -12.76
N LYS A 348 -4.71 -27.81 -13.20
CA LYS A 348 -4.23 -29.19 -13.35
C LYS A 348 -3.16 -29.23 -14.45
N GLY A 349 -2.14 -30.08 -14.26
CA GLY A 349 -0.93 -30.12 -15.08
C GLY A 349 0.22 -29.36 -14.45
N GLY A 350 1.07 -28.77 -15.26
CA GLY A 350 2.29 -28.05 -14.88
C GLY A 350 2.38 -26.67 -15.50
N GLN A 351 3.61 -26.20 -15.68
CA GLN A 351 3.92 -24.89 -16.29
C GLN A 351 3.37 -24.76 -17.72
N LYS A 352 3.42 -25.83 -18.51
CA LYS A 352 2.95 -25.83 -19.89
C LYS A 352 1.45 -25.51 -19.97
N GLU A 353 0.64 -26.14 -19.13
CA GLU A 353 -0.80 -25.92 -19.06
C GLU A 353 -1.12 -24.50 -18.53
N ALA A 354 -0.38 -24.02 -17.52
CA ALA A 354 -0.51 -22.67 -17.02
C ALA A 354 -0.20 -21.63 -18.09
N HIS A 355 0.90 -21.76 -18.82
CA HIS A 355 1.25 -20.86 -19.92
C HIS A 355 0.20 -20.92 -21.04
N LYS A 356 -0.25 -22.15 -21.43
CA LYS A 356 -1.28 -22.30 -22.46
C LYS A 356 -2.59 -21.62 -22.08
N PHE A 357 -3.00 -21.73 -20.80
CA PHE A 357 -4.16 -21.04 -20.26
C PHE A 357 -4.00 -19.52 -20.40
N ILE A 358 -2.90 -18.97 -19.88
CA ILE A 358 -2.60 -17.52 -19.88
C ILE A 358 -2.59 -16.98 -21.30
N ASP A 359 -1.88 -17.65 -22.23
CA ASP A 359 -1.73 -17.22 -23.61
C ASP A 359 -3.05 -17.31 -24.43
N SER A 360 -4.04 -18.04 -23.92
CA SER A 360 -5.35 -18.18 -24.55
C SER A 360 -6.37 -17.15 -24.10
N LEU A 361 -6.11 -16.41 -23.01
CA LEU A 361 -6.98 -15.36 -22.51
C LEU A 361 -7.04 -14.19 -23.50
N LYS A 362 -8.21 -13.53 -23.60
CA LYS A 362 -8.48 -12.44 -24.54
C LYS A 362 -8.80 -11.11 -23.85
N ILE A 363 -9.41 -11.18 -22.66
CA ILE A 363 -9.77 -10.02 -21.86
C ILE A 363 -8.65 -9.71 -20.85
N PHE A 364 -8.12 -10.75 -20.20
CA PHE A 364 -7.04 -10.57 -19.24
C PHE A 364 -5.75 -10.14 -19.94
N SER A 365 -5.18 -9.04 -19.50
CA SER A 365 -3.87 -8.58 -19.98
C SER A 365 -2.74 -9.27 -19.23
N LEU A 366 -1.79 -9.86 -19.95
CA LEU A 366 -0.56 -10.44 -19.38
C LEU A 366 0.46 -9.33 -19.16
N LEU A 367 0.68 -8.95 -17.89
CA LEU A 367 1.62 -7.90 -17.52
C LEU A 367 1.95 -7.92 -16.02
N ALA A 368 3.07 -7.27 -15.66
CA ALA A 368 3.54 -7.16 -14.28
C ALA A 368 2.84 -6.01 -13.53
N ASN A 369 1.51 -6.03 -13.45
CA ASN A 369 0.70 -5.11 -12.64
C ASN A 369 -0.44 -5.86 -11.96
N VAL A 370 -1.16 -5.18 -11.07
CA VAL A 370 -2.35 -5.67 -10.35
C VAL A 370 -3.26 -4.48 -10.02
N ALA A 371 -4.48 -4.76 -9.60
CA ALA A 371 -5.38 -3.72 -9.06
C ALA A 371 -5.75 -2.62 -10.08
N ASP A 372 -5.92 -3.01 -11.32
CA ASP A 372 -6.44 -2.19 -12.41
C ASP A 372 -7.94 -2.46 -12.60
N VAL A 373 -8.67 -1.49 -13.14
CA VAL A 373 -10.09 -1.70 -13.55
C VAL A 373 -10.24 -2.78 -14.60
N LYS A 374 -9.16 -3.10 -15.34
CA LYS A 374 -9.10 -4.22 -16.29
C LYS A 374 -8.55 -5.47 -15.60
N SER A 375 -9.07 -6.61 -15.97
CA SER A 375 -8.58 -7.91 -15.50
C SER A 375 -7.17 -8.20 -16.02
N LEU A 376 -6.29 -8.64 -15.11
CA LEU A 376 -4.88 -8.91 -15.39
C LEU A 376 -4.50 -10.32 -14.96
N VAL A 377 -3.48 -10.88 -15.62
CA VAL A 377 -2.96 -12.21 -15.34
C VAL A 377 -1.44 -12.21 -15.38
N ILE A 378 -0.80 -13.07 -14.58
CA ILE A 378 0.62 -13.36 -14.70
C ILE A 378 0.93 -14.77 -14.18
N HIS A 379 2.06 -15.34 -14.63
CA HIS A 379 2.64 -16.57 -14.10
C HIS A 379 3.75 -16.23 -13.11
N PRO A 380 3.51 -16.28 -11.77
CA PRO A 380 4.47 -15.80 -10.79
C PRO A 380 5.84 -16.46 -10.88
N ALA A 381 5.89 -17.79 -10.99
CA ALA A 381 7.14 -18.55 -10.96
C ALA A 381 8.14 -18.17 -12.06
N THR A 382 7.66 -17.79 -13.27
CA THR A 382 8.56 -17.42 -14.39
C THR A 382 8.70 -15.91 -14.60
N THR A 383 8.09 -15.08 -13.73
CA THR A 383 8.08 -13.62 -13.90
C THR A 383 8.40 -12.89 -12.58
N THR A 384 7.39 -12.56 -11.79
CA THR A 384 7.55 -11.73 -10.58
C THR A 384 8.37 -12.38 -9.48
N HIS A 385 8.54 -13.71 -9.49
CA HIS A 385 9.28 -14.51 -8.52
C HIS A 385 10.35 -15.38 -9.19
N SER A 386 10.77 -15.04 -10.42
CA SER A 386 11.71 -15.85 -11.22
C SER A 386 13.12 -15.91 -10.66
N GLN A 387 13.47 -15.05 -9.72
CA GLN A 387 14.74 -15.06 -9.01
C GLN A 387 14.78 -16.04 -7.82
N LEU A 388 13.63 -16.56 -7.39
CA LEU A 388 13.53 -17.52 -6.29
C LEU A 388 13.85 -18.93 -6.76
N THR A 389 14.46 -19.74 -5.89
CA THR A 389 14.64 -21.17 -6.08
C THR A 389 13.31 -21.92 -5.96
N ASP A 390 13.25 -23.17 -6.41
CA ASP A 390 12.04 -24.00 -6.29
C ASP A 390 11.63 -24.21 -4.82
N GLU A 391 12.58 -24.26 -3.89
CA GLU A 391 12.31 -24.37 -2.45
C GLU A 391 11.69 -23.08 -1.90
N GLU A 392 12.22 -21.92 -2.28
CA GLU A 392 11.70 -20.62 -1.89
C GLU A 392 10.31 -20.35 -2.49
N LEU A 393 10.07 -20.76 -3.74
CA LEU A 393 8.78 -20.71 -4.37
C LEU A 393 7.74 -21.57 -3.61
N ALA A 394 8.14 -22.79 -3.23
CA ALA A 394 7.28 -23.70 -2.46
C ALA A 394 6.96 -23.16 -1.06
N ASP A 395 7.92 -22.51 -0.38
CA ASP A 395 7.72 -21.87 0.92
C ASP A 395 6.73 -20.69 0.83
N GLN A 396 6.67 -20.03 -0.32
CA GLN A 396 5.69 -18.99 -0.60
C GLN A 396 4.38 -19.51 -1.22
N GLY A 397 4.18 -20.83 -1.28
CA GLY A 397 2.99 -21.45 -1.85
C GLY A 397 2.84 -21.30 -3.35
N ILE A 398 3.94 -21.03 -4.08
CA ILE A 398 3.96 -20.85 -5.54
C ILE A 398 4.50 -22.14 -6.19
N ALA A 399 3.67 -22.77 -7.01
CA ALA A 399 4.06 -23.93 -7.81
C ALA A 399 4.19 -23.56 -9.30
N GLN A 400 4.76 -24.46 -10.11
CA GLN A 400 4.93 -24.26 -11.55
C GLN A 400 3.61 -24.16 -12.33
N ASN A 401 2.49 -24.55 -11.74
CA ASN A 401 1.13 -24.43 -12.28
C ASN A 401 0.30 -23.32 -11.60
N THR A 402 0.93 -22.45 -10.84
CA THR A 402 0.27 -21.32 -10.17
C THR A 402 0.05 -20.17 -11.14
N ILE A 403 -1.17 -19.66 -11.19
CA ILE A 403 -1.58 -18.51 -11.99
C ILE A 403 -2.10 -17.44 -11.02
N ARG A 404 -1.62 -16.20 -11.13
CA ARG A 404 -2.16 -15.06 -10.39
C ARG A 404 -3.12 -14.28 -11.26
N LEU A 405 -4.32 -14.05 -10.76
CA LEU A 405 -5.32 -13.17 -11.35
C LEU A 405 -5.43 -11.86 -10.55
N SER A 406 -5.74 -10.78 -11.25
CA SER A 406 -6.24 -9.53 -10.68
C SER A 406 -7.57 -9.24 -11.39
N ILE A 407 -8.67 -9.42 -10.68
CA ILE A 407 -10.00 -9.35 -11.26
C ILE A 407 -10.42 -7.89 -11.41
N GLY A 408 -10.81 -7.52 -12.61
CA GLY A 408 -11.24 -6.17 -12.96
C GLY A 408 -12.74 -5.92 -12.77
N THR A 409 -13.21 -4.84 -13.38
CA THR A 409 -14.59 -4.36 -13.25
C THR A 409 -15.46 -4.62 -14.49
N GLU A 410 -14.96 -5.42 -15.44
CA GLU A 410 -15.68 -5.83 -16.64
C GLU A 410 -16.99 -6.58 -16.28
N HIS A 411 -17.85 -6.79 -17.25
CA HIS A 411 -19.05 -7.60 -17.02
C HIS A 411 -18.66 -9.03 -16.64
N ILE A 412 -19.25 -9.57 -15.58
CA ILE A 412 -18.85 -10.88 -15.05
C ILE A 412 -19.00 -12.02 -16.05
N ASP A 413 -20.03 -12.00 -16.87
CA ASP A 413 -20.26 -13.05 -17.85
C ASP A 413 -19.13 -13.09 -18.91
N ASP A 414 -18.58 -11.93 -19.27
CA ASP A 414 -17.46 -11.84 -20.20
C ASP A 414 -16.16 -12.37 -19.54
N ILE A 415 -15.92 -12.04 -18.26
CA ILE A 415 -14.80 -12.60 -17.51
C ILE A 415 -14.88 -14.12 -17.46
N LEU A 416 -16.05 -14.66 -17.07
CA LEU A 416 -16.24 -16.12 -16.96
C LEU A 416 -16.14 -16.82 -18.33
N ALA A 417 -16.67 -16.21 -19.38
CA ALA A 417 -16.55 -16.74 -20.75
C ALA A 417 -15.09 -16.77 -21.22
N ASP A 418 -14.29 -15.75 -20.88
CA ASP A 418 -12.87 -15.71 -21.22
C ASP A 418 -12.07 -16.79 -20.48
N LEU A 419 -12.34 -16.99 -19.19
CA LEU A 419 -11.73 -18.08 -18.41
C LEU A 419 -12.12 -19.45 -19.00
N GLN A 420 -13.40 -19.66 -19.32
CA GLN A 420 -13.90 -20.91 -19.89
C GLN A 420 -13.22 -21.27 -21.21
N GLN A 421 -13.15 -20.30 -22.14
CA GLN A 421 -12.51 -20.56 -23.45
C GLN A 421 -11.00 -20.83 -23.31
N ALA A 422 -10.32 -20.24 -22.32
CA ALA A 422 -8.93 -20.52 -22.03
C ALA A 422 -8.73 -21.95 -21.49
N PHE A 423 -9.59 -22.44 -20.60
CA PHE A 423 -9.59 -23.84 -20.16
C PHE A 423 -9.85 -24.81 -21.32
N GLU A 424 -10.78 -24.49 -22.23
CA GLU A 424 -11.04 -25.30 -23.41
C GLU A 424 -9.82 -25.39 -24.33
N ALA A 425 -9.07 -24.30 -24.48
CA ALA A 425 -7.83 -24.27 -25.26
C ALA A 425 -6.71 -25.13 -24.65
N VAL A 426 -6.64 -25.24 -23.33
CA VAL A 426 -5.71 -26.16 -22.62
C VAL A 426 -6.11 -27.59 -22.93
N LYS A 427 -7.39 -27.97 -22.72
CA LYS A 427 -7.90 -29.32 -22.98
C LYS A 427 -7.75 -29.79 -24.43
N ALA A 428 -7.86 -28.87 -25.37
CA ALA A 428 -7.69 -29.20 -26.81
C ALA A 428 -6.22 -29.40 -27.20
N ALA A 429 -5.27 -29.06 -26.34
CA ALA A 429 -3.82 -29.20 -26.54
C ALA A 429 -3.25 -30.47 -25.87
N GLU A 430 -4.04 -31.16 -25.03
CA GLU A 430 -3.75 -32.48 -24.48
C GLU A 430 -4.00 -33.56 -25.51
#